data_5b9875b9e3962aac8a5da4e49d5b89ed
#
_entry.id   5b9875b9e3962aac8a5da4e49d5b89ed
#
_cell.length_a   1.000
_cell.length_b   1.000
_cell.length_c   1.000
_cell.angle_alpha   90.00
_cell.angle_beta   90.00
_cell.angle_gamma   90.00
#
_symmetry.space_group_name_H-M   'P 1'
#
loop_
_entity.id
_entity.type
_entity.pdbx_description
1 polymer ?
#
loop_
_entity_poly.entity_id
_entity_poly.type
_entity_poly.pdbx_seq_one_letter_code
_entity_poly.pdbx_strand_id
1 'polypeptide(L)'
;MNTIYLSGEIVEKPKFFYETHGEKFYDFYISSKRKSENVDTLRCVCPEVFLDKLNEKDNISVVGEIRTKNYKDGERTKLDIYVFIKELHEYGGTDENYVELDGYICNEPVYRETPTGRQITDYIIASHRTCKGKSDYIPAISWGRCAYSTSMLEIGTHIYLSGRLQSRNYKKKIGENEFEEKTAYELSTNYYKKLEEGGVLDDEDNVDCNSELQRLQTG
;
A
#
# COMPACT_ATOMS: atom_id res chain seq x y z
N MET A 1 -11.17 3.08 -8.18
CA MET A 1 -10.49 4.16 -7.41
C MET A 1 -9.13 3.64 -6.93
N ASN A 2 -8.10 4.48 -6.84
CA ASN A 2 -6.79 4.15 -6.25
C ASN A 2 -6.18 5.47 -5.80
N THR A 3 -6.29 5.76 -4.51
CA THR A 3 -5.85 7.03 -3.94
C THR A 3 -5.09 6.76 -2.65
N ILE A 4 -3.94 7.37 -2.48
CA ILE A 4 -3.18 7.38 -1.23
C ILE A 4 -2.95 8.83 -0.80
N TYR A 5 -3.24 9.11 0.47
CA TYR A 5 -2.88 10.31 1.20
C TYR A 5 -1.67 9.98 2.07
N LEU A 6 -0.53 10.59 1.78
CA LEU A 6 0.72 10.28 2.47
C LEU A 6 1.39 11.57 2.93
N SER A 7 1.71 11.65 4.21
CA SER A 7 2.44 12.75 4.81
C SER A 7 3.60 12.23 5.63
N GLY A 8 4.71 12.96 5.63
CA GLY A 8 5.90 12.61 6.39
C GLY A 8 7.14 13.35 5.91
N GLU A 9 8.29 12.92 6.42
CA GLU A 9 9.60 13.49 6.15
C GLU A 9 10.22 12.89 4.87
N ILE A 10 10.77 13.74 4.01
CA ILE A 10 11.58 13.33 2.84
C ILE A 10 12.93 12.80 3.34
N VAL A 11 13.19 11.51 3.12
CA VAL A 11 14.40 10.84 3.62
C VAL A 11 15.66 11.22 2.86
N GLU A 12 15.53 11.39 1.54
CA GLU A 12 16.63 11.74 0.64
C GLU A 12 16.15 12.57 -0.55
N LYS A 13 17.05 13.33 -1.15
CA LYS A 13 16.73 14.13 -2.36
C LYS A 13 16.25 13.24 -3.49
N PRO A 14 15.23 13.69 -4.27
CA PRO A 14 14.78 12.97 -5.45
C PRO A 14 15.92 12.70 -6.44
N LYS A 15 15.97 11.47 -6.96
CA LYS A 15 16.94 11.01 -7.96
C LYS A 15 16.23 10.69 -9.26
N PHE A 16 16.89 10.95 -10.39
CA PHE A 16 16.34 10.58 -11.70
C PHE A 16 16.06 9.09 -11.76
N PHE A 17 14.84 8.74 -12.20
CA PHE A 17 14.38 7.35 -12.25
C PHE A 17 14.18 6.88 -13.70
N TYR A 18 13.37 7.59 -14.48
CA TYR A 18 13.16 7.28 -15.90
C TYR A 18 12.59 8.49 -16.65
N GLU A 19 12.60 8.39 -17.99
CA GLU A 19 11.96 9.35 -18.89
C GLU A 19 11.01 8.60 -19.84
N THR A 20 9.86 9.19 -20.12
CA THR A 20 8.91 8.67 -21.10
C THR A 20 8.15 9.83 -21.75
N HIS A 21 8.00 9.77 -23.07
CA HIS A 21 7.33 10.83 -23.86
C HIS A 21 7.86 12.26 -23.60
N GLY A 22 9.16 12.40 -23.30
CA GLY A 22 9.78 13.69 -22.98
C GLY A 22 9.52 14.21 -21.57
N GLU A 23 8.85 13.44 -20.73
CA GLU A 23 8.61 13.75 -19.32
C GLU A 23 9.53 12.92 -18.45
N LYS A 24 10.24 13.58 -17.51
CA LYS A 24 11.18 12.97 -16.58
C LYS A 24 10.51 12.72 -15.25
N PHE A 25 10.84 11.58 -14.65
CA PHE A 25 10.33 11.14 -13.36
C PHE A 25 11.48 10.86 -12.41
N TYR A 26 11.26 11.20 -11.15
CA TYR A 26 12.25 11.11 -10.09
C TYR A 26 11.68 10.30 -8.94
N ASP A 27 12.54 9.50 -8.29
CA ASP A 27 12.15 8.74 -7.11
C ASP A 27 12.85 9.24 -5.85
N PHE A 28 12.17 9.07 -4.72
CA PHE A 28 12.63 9.39 -3.38
C PHE A 28 11.80 8.62 -2.35
N TYR A 29 12.09 8.80 -1.08
CA TYR A 29 11.37 8.12 -0.01
C TYR A 29 10.74 9.12 0.95
N ILE A 30 9.51 8.83 1.37
CA ILE A 30 8.81 9.51 2.46
C ILE A 30 8.75 8.56 3.66
N SER A 31 9.17 9.06 4.82
CA SER A 31 9.10 8.39 6.12
C SER A 31 7.88 8.90 6.86
N SER A 32 6.87 8.05 7.06
CA SER A 32 5.61 8.38 7.74
C SER A 32 5.48 7.60 9.05
N LYS A 33 5.29 8.30 10.16
CA LYS A 33 5.13 7.71 11.50
C LYS A 33 3.71 7.22 11.70
N ARG A 34 3.57 6.02 12.24
CA ARG A 34 2.27 5.48 12.68
C ARG A 34 1.94 5.99 14.09
N LYS A 35 0.67 5.93 14.46
CA LYS A 35 0.24 6.16 15.86
C LYS A 35 0.94 5.25 16.87
N SER A 36 1.43 4.08 16.45
CA SER A 36 2.20 3.11 17.25
C SER A 36 3.71 3.36 17.28
N GLU A 37 4.18 4.54 16.88
CA GLU A 37 5.60 4.95 16.73
C GLU A 37 6.40 4.17 15.69
N ASN A 38 5.87 3.11 15.09
CA ASN A 38 6.49 2.47 13.96
C ASN A 38 6.51 3.43 12.76
N VAL A 39 7.50 3.26 11.89
CA VAL A 39 7.68 4.11 10.72
C VAL A 39 7.52 3.28 9.46
N ASP A 40 6.75 3.81 8.51
CA ASP A 40 6.69 3.30 7.14
C ASP A 40 7.55 4.18 6.25
N THR A 41 8.58 3.60 5.62
CA THR A 41 9.37 4.28 4.61
C THR A 41 8.91 3.83 3.24
N LEU A 42 8.24 4.73 2.52
CA LEU A 42 7.57 4.43 1.26
C LEU A 42 8.27 5.10 0.10
N ARG A 43 8.52 4.32 -0.96
CA ARG A 43 9.07 4.83 -2.21
C ARG A 43 8.03 5.65 -2.94
N CYS A 44 8.41 6.85 -3.35
CA CYS A 44 7.58 7.78 -4.10
C CYS A 44 8.21 8.08 -5.46
N VAL A 45 7.39 8.30 -6.46
CA VAL A 45 7.81 8.72 -7.80
C VAL A 45 7.00 9.95 -8.20
N CYS A 46 7.68 10.99 -8.66
CA CYS A 46 7.04 12.23 -9.06
C CYS A 46 7.57 12.74 -10.41
N PRO A 47 6.76 13.51 -11.18
CA PRO A 47 7.22 14.23 -12.33
C PRO A 47 8.17 15.39 -11.95
N GLU A 48 9.04 15.79 -12.90
CA GLU A 48 10.06 16.84 -12.73
C GLU A 48 9.50 18.17 -12.19
N VAL A 49 8.26 18.50 -12.50
CA VAL A 49 7.59 19.74 -12.09
C VAL A 49 7.51 19.93 -10.56
N PHE A 50 7.65 18.86 -9.78
CA PHE A 50 7.60 18.93 -8.31
C PHE A 50 8.97 19.10 -7.64
N LEU A 51 10.08 18.95 -8.38
CA LEU A 51 11.44 18.88 -7.80
C LEU A 51 11.82 20.10 -6.95
N ASP A 52 11.47 21.31 -7.41
CA ASP A 52 11.84 22.55 -6.72
C ASP A 52 11.20 22.68 -5.32
N LYS A 53 10.19 21.82 -5.04
CA LYS A 53 9.47 21.80 -3.77
C LYS A 53 9.87 20.63 -2.87
N LEU A 54 10.81 19.79 -3.31
CA LEU A 54 11.19 18.55 -2.60
C LEU A 54 12.63 18.64 -2.11
N ASN A 55 12.81 19.00 -0.83
CA ASN A 55 14.11 18.99 -0.18
C ASN A 55 14.20 17.89 0.88
N GLU A 56 15.39 17.34 1.03
CA GLU A 56 15.67 16.37 2.09
C GLU A 56 15.36 16.96 3.47
N LYS A 57 14.72 16.16 4.32
CA LYS A 57 14.25 16.51 5.67
C LYS A 57 13.07 17.47 5.76
N ASP A 58 12.55 17.95 4.62
CA ASP A 58 11.27 18.67 4.64
C ASP A 58 10.13 17.70 4.92
N ASN A 59 9.11 18.16 5.66
CA ASN A 59 7.86 17.45 5.78
C ASN A 59 6.90 17.90 4.70
N ILE A 60 6.27 16.95 4.02
CA ILE A 60 5.30 17.20 2.96
C ILE A 60 4.06 16.35 3.11
N SER A 61 2.99 16.78 2.46
CA SER A 61 1.78 15.98 2.24
C SER A 61 1.60 15.79 0.74
N VAL A 62 1.28 14.55 0.34
CA VAL A 62 1.08 14.21 -1.07
C VAL A 62 -0.21 13.43 -1.25
N VAL A 63 -0.84 13.60 -2.40
CA VAL A 63 -1.89 12.74 -2.91
C VAL A 63 -1.37 12.03 -4.15
N GLY A 64 -1.58 10.72 -4.21
CA GLY A 64 -1.06 9.90 -5.29
C GLY A 64 -1.85 8.61 -5.50
N GLU A 65 -1.26 7.72 -6.26
CA GLU A 65 -1.78 6.39 -6.55
C GLU A 65 -0.72 5.33 -6.24
N ILE A 66 -1.13 4.18 -5.74
CA ILE A 66 -0.23 3.03 -5.62
C ILE A 66 -0.04 2.44 -7.02
N ARG A 67 1.20 2.34 -7.44
CA ARG A 67 1.60 1.74 -8.71
C ARG A 67 2.46 0.52 -8.49
N THR A 68 2.28 -0.45 -9.37
CA THR A 68 3.09 -1.66 -9.36
C THR A 68 3.75 -1.90 -10.70
N LYS A 69 4.96 -2.45 -10.67
CA LYS A 69 5.72 -2.80 -11.86
C LYS A 69 6.49 -4.08 -11.61
N ASN A 70 6.30 -5.07 -12.48
CA ASN A 70 7.16 -6.24 -12.49
C ASN A 70 8.47 -5.93 -13.21
N TYR A 71 9.58 -6.33 -12.61
CA TYR A 71 10.91 -6.26 -13.23
C TYR A 71 11.67 -7.58 -13.05
N LYS A 72 12.59 -7.84 -13.96
CA LYS A 72 13.46 -9.03 -13.86
C LYS A 72 14.71 -8.70 -13.04
N ASP A 73 15.00 -9.56 -12.08
CA ASP A 73 16.23 -9.56 -11.30
C ASP A 73 16.87 -10.94 -11.47
N GLY A 74 17.73 -11.06 -12.48
CA GLY A 74 18.21 -12.33 -12.98
C GLY A 74 17.06 -13.18 -13.56
N GLU A 75 16.92 -14.42 -13.10
CA GLU A 75 15.84 -15.34 -13.53
C GLU A 75 14.51 -15.10 -12.79
N ARG A 76 14.49 -14.24 -11.77
CA ARG A 76 13.31 -14.01 -10.93
C ARG A 76 12.58 -12.74 -11.34
N THR A 77 11.25 -12.82 -11.34
CA THR A 77 10.40 -11.63 -11.44
C THR A 77 10.17 -11.09 -10.05
N LYS A 78 10.43 -9.80 -9.85
CA LYS A 78 10.13 -9.06 -8.63
C LYS A 78 9.05 -8.02 -8.90
N LEU A 79 8.23 -7.77 -7.88
CA LEU A 79 7.24 -6.71 -7.88
C LEU A 79 7.85 -5.47 -7.21
N ASP A 80 7.86 -4.37 -7.94
CA ASP A 80 8.16 -3.03 -7.42
C ASP A 80 6.84 -2.32 -7.10
N ILE A 81 6.75 -1.70 -5.92
CA ILE A 81 5.56 -0.97 -5.47
C ILE A 81 6.02 0.42 -5.06
N TYR A 82 5.33 1.44 -5.56
CA TYR A 82 5.63 2.83 -5.24
C TYR A 82 4.37 3.70 -5.28
N VAL A 83 4.45 4.84 -4.62
CA VAL A 83 3.43 5.89 -4.66
C VAL A 83 3.75 6.83 -5.82
N PHE A 84 2.88 6.88 -6.82
CA PHE A 84 2.97 7.83 -7.91
C PHE A 84 2.27 9.13 -7.50
N ILE A 85 3.05 10.20 -7.28
CA ILE A 85 2.55 11.48 -6.78
C ILE A 85 1.82 12.23 -7.88
N LYS A 86 0.61 12.68 -7.57
CA LYS A 86 -0.23 13.53 -8.43
C LYS A 86 -0.31 14.96 -7.94
N GLU A 87 -0.31 15.15 -6.62
CA GLU A 87 -0.47 16.45 -5.99
C GLU A 87 0.47 16.60 -4.80
N LEU A 88 0.96 17.81 -4.60
CA LEU A 88 1.75 18.22 -3.44
C LEU A 88 0.96 19.25 -2.64
N HIS A 89 0.94 19.05 -1.32
CA HIS A 89 0.29 19.93 -0.38
C HIS A 89 1.24 20.31 0.76
N GLU A 90 0.93 21.37 1.46
CA GLU A 90 1.63 21.76 2.68
C GLU A 90 1.40 20.70 3.76
N TYR A 91 2.43 20.45 4.56
CA TYR A 91 2.34 19.49 5.66
C TYR A 91 1.42 20.00 6.77
N GLY A 92 0.40 19.22 7.10
CA GLY A 92 -0.63 19.57 8.08
C GLY A 92 -0.23 19.40 9.56
N GLY A 93 1.07 19.12 9.85
CA GLY A 93 1.59 18.96 11.21
C GLY A 93 1.48 17.55 11.79
N THR A 94 0.86 16.61 11.07
CA THR A 94 0.76 15.20 11.45
C THR A 94 1.02 14.29 10.26
N ASP A 95 1.70 13.18 10.50
CA ASP A 95 1.92 12.18 9.48
C ASP A 95 0.62 11.44 9.17
N GLU A 96 0.37 11.23 7.89
CA GLU A 96 -0.77 10.51 7.37
C GLU A 96 -0.31 9.41 6.41
N ASN A 97 -0.96 8.26 6.47
CA ASN A 97 -0.79 7.17 5.53
C ASN A 97 -2.14 6.46 5.42
N TYR A 98 -2.95 6.91 4.49
CA TYR A 98 -4.30 6.44 4.27
C TYR A 98 -4.53 6.12 2.80
N VAL A 99 -5.08 4.97 2.53
CA VAL A 99 -5.34 4.45 1.18
C VAL A 99 -6.82 4.15 1.03
N GLU A 100 -7.36 4.55 -0.11
CA GLU A 100 -8.66 4.12 -0.62
C GLU A 100 -8.46 3.43 -1.97
N LEU A 101 -8.92 2.21 -2.08
CA LEU A 101 -8.72 1.39 -3.26
C LEU A 101 -9.98 0.60 -3.60
N ASP A 102 -10.33 0.55 -4.87
CA ASP A 102 -11.25 -0.45 -5.40
C ASP A 102 -10.54 -1.37 -6.40
N GLY A 103 -10.99 -2.59 -6.48
CA GLY A 103 -10.42 -3.57 -7.38
C GLY A 103 -10.98 -4.97 -7.18
N TYR A 104 -10.40 -5.91 -7.89
CA TYR A 104 -10.84 -7.29 -7.92
C TYR A 104 -9.84 -8.21 -7.23
N ILE A 105 -10.34 -9.13 -6.42
CA ILE A 105 -9.52 -10.22 -5.86
C ILE A 105 -8.98 -11.05 -7.03
N CYS A 106 -7.66 -11.19 -7.15
CA CYS A 106 -7.05 -11.86 -8.29
C CYS A 106 -6.28 -13.15 -7.97
N ASN A 107 -6.19 -13.52 -6.72
CA ASN A 107 -5.69 -14.81 -6.26
C ASN A 107 -6.58 -15.35 -5.15
N GLU A 108 -6.52 -16.65 -4.87
CA GLU A 108 -7.16 -17.23 -3.70
C GLU A 108 -6.57 -16.62 -2.42
N PRO A 109 -7.41 -16.02 -1.53
CA PRO A 109 -6.96 -15.47 -0.26
C PRO A 109 -6.38 -16.56 0.65
N VAL A 110 -5.21 -16.32 1.24
CA VAL A 110 -4.50 -17.28 2.08
C VAL A 110 -4.63 -16.90 3.55
N TYR A 111 -5.50 -17.60 4.27
CA TYR A 111 -5.63 -17.43 5.72
C TYR A 111 -4.52 -18.17 6.46
N ARG A 112 -3.88 -17.50 7.41
CA ARG A 112 -2.83 -18.10 8.24
C ARG A 112 -2.70 -17.41 9.59
N GLU A 113 -2.02 -18.06 10.50
CA GLU A 113 -1.64 -17.48 11.79
C GLU A 113 -0.16 -17.09 11.78
N THR A 114 0.13 -15.90 12.33
CA THR A 114 1.52 -15.45 12.49
C THR A 114 2.20 -16.21 13.66
N PRO A 115 3.55 -16.23 13.74
CA PRO A 115 4.25 -16.82 14.89
C PRO A 115 3.86 -16.22 16.25
N THR A 116 3.24 -15.04 16.26
CA THR A 116 2.75 -14.36 17.48
C THR A 116 1.27 -14.60 17.74
N GLY A 117 0.63 -15.58 17.05
CA GLY A 117 -0.77 -15.94 17.25
C GLY A 117 -1.80 -15.02 16.61
N ARG A 118 -1.38 -14.08 15.75
CA ARG A 118 -2.31 -13.19 15.04
C ARG A 118 -2.83 -13.82 13.76
N GLN A 119 -4.14 -13.81 13.58
CA GLN A 119 -4.80 -14.25 12.36
C GLN A 119 -4.66 -13.21 11.28
N ILE A 120 -4.25 -13.64 10.08
CA ILE A 120 -4.09 -12.79 8.91
C ILE A 120 -4.58 -13.50 7.65
N THR A 121 -4.96 -12.72 6.66
CA THR A 121 -5.23 -13.19 5.29
C THR A 121 -4.45 -12.36 4.31
N ASP A 122 -3.62 -13.04 3.51
CA ASP A 122 -2.87 -12.44 2.42
C ASP A 122 -3.64 -12.61 1.11
N TYR A 123 -3.76 -11.56 0.32
CA TYR A 123 -4.41 -11.57 -0.99
C TYR A 123 -3.84 -10.50 -1.91
N ILE A 124 -4.19 -10.53 -3.18
CA ILE A 124 -3.78 -9.54 -4.17
C ILE A 124 -5.01 -8.90 -4.79
N ILE A 125 -5.01 -7.57 -4.86
CA ILE A 125 -6.05 -6.78 -5.51
C ILE A 125 -5.53 -6.26 -6.84
N ALA A 126 -6.30 -6.49 -7.92
CA ALA A 126 -6.10 -5.87 -9.21
C ALA A 126 -6.93 -4.59 -9.29
N SER A 127 -6.27 -3.44 -9.23
CA SER A 127 -6.90 -2.13 -9.40
C SER A 127 -6.62 -1.58 -10.79
N HIS A 128 -7.65 -1.14 -11.49
CA HIS A 128 -7.51 -0.59 -12.84
C HIS A 128 -6.96 0.84 -12.79
N ARG A 129 -5.99 1.12 -13.64
CA ARG A 129 -5.51 2.50 -13.88
C ARG A 129 -6.55 3.25 -14.71
N THR A 130 -6.69 4.56 -14.43
CA THR A 130 -7.49 5.48 -15.25
C THR A 130 -7.00 5.58 -16.69
N CYS A 131 -5.72 5.28 -16.96
CA CYS A 131 -5.17 5.25 -18.31
C CYS A 131 -5.07 3.82 -18.85
N LYS A 132 -5.87 3.59 -19.89
CA LYS A 132 -5.91 2.47 -20.85
C LYS A 132 -5.25 1.13 -20.45
N GLY A 133 -6.08 0.19 -20.02
CA GLY A 133 -5.80 -1.26 -20.11
C GLY A 133 -4.69 -1.79 -19.22
N LYS A 134 -4.24 -1.03 -18.23
CA LYS A 134 -3.25 -1.47 -17.24
C LYS A 134 -3.88 -1.60 -15.87
N SER A 135 -3.47 -2.61 -15.13
CA SER A 135 -3.85 -2.81 -13.73
C SER A 135 -2.61 -2.84 -12.85
N ASP A 136 -2.77 -2.37 -11.63
CA ASP A 136 -1.81 -2.54 -10.55
C ASP A 136 -2.22 -3.73 -9.70
N TYR A 137 -1.29 -4.65 -9.46
CA TYR A 137 -1.49 -5.83 -8.63
C TYR A 137 -0.90 -5.58 -7.26
N ILE A 138 -1.75 -5.22 -6.32
CA ILE A 138 -1.34 -4.72 -5.02
C ILE A 138 -1.50 -5.82 -3.97
N PRO A 139 -0.41 -6.31 -3.35
CA PRO A 139 -0.49 -7.21 -2.20
C PRO A 139 -1.21 -6.52 -1.04
N ALA A 140 -2.16 -7.22 -0.44
CA ALA A 140 -2.93 -6.73 0.69
C ALA A 140 -2.96 -7.77 1.81
N ILE A 141 -3.09 -7.30 3.04
CA ILE A 141 -3.17 -8.11 4.24
C ILE A 141 -4.31 -7.61 5.14
N SER A 142 -5.15 -8.51 5.56
CA SER A 142 -6.19 -8.26 6.56
C SER A 142 -5.83 -8.93 7.88
N TRP A 143 -6.33 -8.38 9.01
CA TRP A 143 -6.02 -8.80 10.37
C TRP A 143 -7.27 -9.17 11.14
N GLY A 144 -7.17 -10.13 12.09
CA GLY A 144 -8.22 -10.49 13.02
C GLY A 144 -9.54 -10.89 12.34
N ARG A 145 -10.64 -10.24 12.68
CA ARG A 145 -11.95 -10.53 12.06
C ARG A 145 -11.97 -10.28 10.57
N CYS A 146 -11.31 -9.21 10.11
CA CYS A 146 -11.16 -8.97 8.68
C CYS A 146 -10.42 -10.10 7.98
N ALA A 147 -9.43 -10.71 8.62
CA ALA A 147 -8.73 -11.84 8.04
C ALA A 147 -9.69 -13.01 7.78
N TYR A 148 -10.54 -13.34 8.74
CA TYR A 148 -11.51 -14.43 8.55
C TYR A 148 -12.50 -14.10 7.42
N SER A 149 -13.09 -12.91 7.41
CA SER A 149 -14.07 -12.55 6.38
C SER A 149 -13.43 -12.36 4.99
N THR A 150 -12.23 -11.81 4.88
CA THR A 150 -11.52 -11.71 3.58
C THR A 150 -11.05 -13.07 3.06
N SER A 151 -10.82 -14.06 3.93
CA SER A 151 -10.48 -15.42 3.50
C SER A 151 -11.60 -16.14 2.75
N MET A 152 -12.84 -15.67 2.90
CA MET A 152 -14.02 -16.20 2.22
C MET A 152 -14.32 -15.51 0.88
N LEU A 153 -13.48 -14.54 0.47
CA LEU A 153 -13.65 -13.87 -0.81
C LEU A 153 -13.19 -14.77 -1.95
N GLU A 154 -13.97 -14.80 -3.01
CA GLU A 154 -13.64 -15.55 -4.22
C GLU A 154 -12.84 -14.69 -5.20
N ILE A 155 -12.06 -15.34 -6.06
CA ILE A 155 -11.38 -14.67 -7.19
C ILE A 155 -12.43 -14.00 -8.07
N GLY A 156 -12.18 -12.77 -8.47
CA GLY A 156 -13.13 -11.96 -9.25
C GLY A 156 -14.10 -11.13 -8.41
N THR A 157 -14.13 -11.31 -7.08
CA THR A 157 -14.96 -10.44 -6.23
C THR A 157 -14.46 -9.00 -6.32
N HIS A 158 -15.36 -8.06 -6.65
CA HIS A 158 -15.09 -6.62 -6.65
C HIS A 158 -15.25 -6.08 -5.23
N ILE A 159 -14.22 -5.45 -4.70
CA ILE A 159 -14.24 -4.85 -3.36
C ILE A 159 -13.71 -3.42 -3.38
N TYR A 160 -14.27 -2.59 -2.49
CA TYR A 160 -13.63 -1.38 -2.00
C TYR A 160 -12.94 -1.71 -0.69
N LEU A 161 -11.77 -1.14 -0.47
CA LEU A 161 -11.09 -1.22 0.81
C LEU A 161 -10.43 0.11 1.18
N SER A 162 -10.24 0.30 2.49
CA SER A 162 -9.36 1.34 3.00
C SER A 162 -8.36 0.76 3.99
N GLY A 163 -7.23 1.46 4.11
CA GLY A 163 -6.14 1.02 4.96
C GLY A 163 -4.92 1.93 4.87
N ARG A 164 -3.74 1.36 5.01
CA ARG A 164 -2.46 2.05 4.83
C ARG A 164 -1.48 1.21 4.04
N LEU A 165 -0.62 1.83 3.28
CA LEU A 165 0.51 1.17 2.65
C LEU A 165 1.63 1.03 3.69
N GLN A 166 1.98 -0.19 4.06
CA GLN A 166 3.03 -0.43 5.06
C GLN A 166 4.30 -0.99 4.43
N SER A 167 5.43 -0.63 5.03
CA SER A 167 6.72 -1.25 4.75
C SER A 167 7.10 -2.20 5.88
N ARG A 168 7.63 -3.38 5.53
CA ARG A 168 8.07 -4.38 6.47
C ARG A 168 9.42 -4.96 6.05
N ASN A 169 10.42 -4.76 6.90
CA ASN A 169 11.72 -5.39 6.69
C ASN A 169 11.70 -6.86 7.12
N TYR A 170 12.26 -7.72 6.30
CA TYR A 170 12.41 -9.13 6.59
C TYR A 170 13.77 -9.66 6.12
N LYS A 171 14.25 -10.70 6.80
CA LYS A 171 15.50 -11.38 6.42
C LYS A 171 15.17 -12.55 5.52
N LYS A 172 15.65 -12.52 4.29
CA LYS A 172 15.54 -13.61 3.34
C LYS A 172 16.80 -14.46 3.41
N LYS A 173 16.65 -15.77 3.67
CA LYS A 173 17.78 -16.70 3.63
C LYS A 173 18.23 -16.90 2.18
N ILE A 174 19.51 -16.62 1.89
CA ILE A 174 20.14 -16.75 0.56
C ILE A 174 21.20 -17.85 0.51
N GLY A 175 21.68 -18.34 1.67
CA GLY A 175 22.65 -19.40 1.83
C GLY A 175 22.47 -20.13 3.16
N GLU A 176 23.36 -21.06 3.53
CA GLU A 176 23.22 -21.81 4.78
C GLU A 176 23.21 -20.93 6.03
N ASN A 177 24.02 -19.85 6.05
CA ASN A 177 24.10 -18.87 7.14
C ASN A 177 24.04 -17.41 6.64
N GLU A 178 23.64 -17.19 5.39
CA GLU A 178 23.57 -15.87 4.79
C GLU A 178 22.13 -15.39 4.69
N PHE A 179 21.89 -14.15 5.14
CA PHE A 179 20.58 -13.50 5.10
C PHE A 179 20.71 -12.14 4.39
N GLU A 180 19.80 -11.87 3.50
CA GLU A 180 19.64 -10.58 2.85
C GLU A 180 18.44 -9.85 3.47
N GLU A 181 18.62 -8.60 3.92
CA GLU A 181 17.50 -7.76 4.37
C GLU A 181 16.74 -7.24 3.16
N LYS A 182 15.43 -7.39 3.20
CA LYS A 182 14.50 -6.92 2.17
C LYS A 182 13.32 -6.23 2.78
N THR A 183 12.79 -5.27 2.06
CA THR A 183 11.54 -4.59 2.42
C THR A 183 10.41 -5.12 1.54
N ALA A 184 9.33 -5.56 2.17
CA ALA A 184 8.06 -5.85 1.53
C ALA A 184 7.13 -4.67 1.73
N TYR A 185 6.38 -4.34 0.69
CA TYR A 185 5.31 -3.34 0.72
C TYR A 185 3.98 -4.06 0.54
N GLU A 186 3.03 -3.76 1.40
CA GLU A 186 1.71 -4.38 1.39
C GLU A 186 0.65 -3.40 1.91
N LEU A 187 -0.56 -3.51 1.43
CA LEU A 187 -1.69 -2.71 1.89
C LEU A 187 -2.32 -3.38 3.12
N SER A 188 -2.13 -2.80 4.29
CA SER A 188 -2.77 -3.24 5.54
C SER A 188 -4.20 -2.74 5.58
N THR A 189 -5.17 -3.62 5.38
CA THR A 189 -6.60 -3.31 5.30
C THR A 189 -7.20 -3.07 6.67
N ASN A 190 -7.87 -1.93 6.83
CA ASN A 190 -8.61 -1.57 8.03
C ASN A 190 -10.12 -1.75 7.88
N TYR A 191 -10.61 -1.66 6.64
CA TYR A 191 -12.02 -1.78 6.29
C TYR A 191 -12.14 -2.30 4.87
N TYR A 192 -13.15 -3.10 4.58
CA TYR A 192 -13.53 -3.44 3.22
C TYR A 192 -15.05 -3.64 3.10
N LYS A 193 -15.57 -3.50 1.90
CA LYS A 193 -16.93 -3.88 1.51
C LYS A 193 -16.92 -4.50 0.11
N LYS A 194 -17.80 -5.46 -0.13
CA LYS A 194 -18.06 -5.96 -1.47
C LYS A 194 -18.82 -4.90 -2.28
N LEU A 195 -18.48 -4.80 -3.55
CA LEU A 195 -19.17 -3.95 -4.51
C LEU A 195 -19.96 -4.83 -5.47
N GLU A 196 -21.27 -4.67 -5.51
CA GLU A 196 -22.11 -5.37 -6.48
C GLU A 196 -22.12 -4.65 -7.82
N GLU A 197 -22.12 -5.40 -8.92
CA GLU A 197 -22.36 -4.84 -10.25
C GLU A 197 -23.82 -4.38 -10.37
N GLY A 198 -24.08 -3.09 -10.14
CA GLY A 198 -25.36 -2.42 -10.44
C GLY A 198 -26.42 -2.42 -9.33
N GLY A 199 -26.08 -2.73 -8.08
CA GLY A 199 -27.02 -2.77 -6.96
C GLY A 199 -26.78 -1.72 -5.86
N VAL A 200 -27.86 -1.38 -5.15
CA VAL A 200 -27.84 -0.61 -3.91
C VAL A 200 -27.15 -1.46 -2.83
N LEU A 201 -26.19 -0.87 -2.14
CA LEU A 201 -25.41 -1.52 -1.08
C LEU A 201 -26.33 -1.98 0.06
N ASP A 202 -26.34 -3.26 0.39
CA ASP A 202 -26.86 -3.72 1.67
C ASP A 202 -25.82 -3.42 2.77
N ASP A 203 -26.26 -2.71 3.82
CA ASP A 203 -25.42 -2.30 4.95
C ASP A 203 -24.87 -3.49 5.77
N GLU A 204 -25.33 -4.69 5.56
CA GLU A 204 -24.91 -5.89 6.30
C GLU A 204 -23.54 -6.44 5.91
N ASP A 205 -23.01 -6.08 4.72
CA ASP A 205 -21.70 -6.52 4.24
C ASP A 205 -20.51 -5.58 4.62
N ASN A 206 -20.79 -4.56 5.45
CA ASN A 206 -19.77 -3.63 5.93
C ASN A 206 -18.96 -4.23 7.08
N VAL A 207 -17.67 -4.54 6.86
CA VAL A 207 -16.77 -5.04 7.90
C VAL A 207 -15.78 -3.95 8.31
N ASP A 208 -16.04 -3.28 9.44
CA ASP A 208 -15.08 -2.38 10.09
C ASP A 208 -14.11 -3.18 10.96
N CYS A 209 -12.86 -3.22 10.52
CA CYS A 209 -11.77 -3.93 11.19
C CYS A 209 -11.19 -3.18 12.39
N ASN A 210 -11.55 -1.90 12.58
CA ASN A 210 -10.98 -1.05 13.64
C ASN A 210 -11.74 -1.11 14.97
N SER A 211 -12.97 -1.60 15.01
CA SER A 211 -13.80 -1.56 16.23
C SER A 211 -13.26 -2.36 17.42
N GLU A 212 -12.27 -3.25 17.21
CA GLU A 212 -11.63 -4.03 18.28
C GLU A 212 -10.27 -3.49 18.74
N LEU A 213 -9.53 -2.78 17.90
CA LEU A 213 -8.23 -2.22 18.28
C LEU A 213 -8.37 -1.14 19.39
N GLN A 214 -9.51 -0.46 19.44
CA GLN A 214 -9.79 0.53 20.50
C GLN A 214 -10.16 -0.12 21.84
N ARG A 215 -10.72 -1.32 21.86
CA ARG A 215 -11.08 -2.03 23.11
C ARG A 215 -9.90 -2.70 23.80
N LEU A 216 -8.84 -3.04 23.06
CA LEU A 216 -7.64 -3.67 23.60
C LEU A 216 -6.60 -2.66 24.12
N GLN A 217 -6.79 -1.36 23.87
CA GLN A 217 -5.92 -0.28 24.36
C GLN A 217 -6.44 0.39 25.65
N THR A 218 -7.63 0.01 26.13
CA THR A 218 -8.27 0.57 27.33
C THR A 218 -8.52 -0.48 28.44
N GLY A 219 -7.92 -1.67 28.35
CA GLY A 219 -7.99 -2.71 29.36
C GLY A 219 -6.64 -3.03 29.98
#